data_4b97cacb5fe07a6580889a8fc50dc3bd
#
_entry.id   4b97cacb5fe07a6580889a8fc50dc3bd
#
_cell.length_a   1.000
_cell.length_b   1.000
_cell.length_c   1.000
_cell.angle_alpha   90.00
_cell.angle_beta   90.00
_cell.angle_gamma   90.00
#
_symmetry.space_group_name_H-M   'P 1'
#
loop_
_entity.id
_entity.type
_entity.pdbx_description
1 polymer ?
#
loop_
_entity_poly.entity_id
_entity_poly.type
_entity_poly.pdbx_seq_one_letter_code
_entity_poly.pdbx_strand_id
1 'polypeptide(L)'
;MMKYLKLLKIFLIFFLANKSFSFDYSVVRYSAWEKADVDLLYVLPAEVNTETKVLFIIHGASRDADRYLSMWLDAAKDKNVILVAPHFKKNDHPYFSTLGMASYSGKIIKDQDVWLNDSIAKFYAYFQNKYNLSSEQYLIYGFSGGSQFVHRYLMYGVDKAIEKAAIGSAGWYTFIESSPFPYGIKDMPLEPGRIEWLMSKEVLFLLGDKDNNPNHSTLNRTKGSMLQGSNRYDRGINYFDHLIRIGNEFNTPLRWRFSVMRGIDHNTKKMTQPAIKFLLKDLDYKD
;
A
#
# COMPACT_ATOMS: atom_id res chain seq x y z
N MET A 1 -9.19 -30.27 29.46
CA MET A 1 -8.81 -31.08 28.27
C MET A 1 -9.89 -30.90 27.23
N MET A 2 -9.79 -29.84 26.39
CA MET A 2 -10.58 -29.61 25.15
C MET A 2 -10.23 -28.23 24.59
N LYS A 3 -9.09 -28.11 23.95
CA LYS A 3 -8.65 -26.89 23.25
C LYS A 3 -7.77 -27.28 22.04
N TYR A 4 -8.25 -28.15 21.17
CA TYR A 4 -7.60 -28.40 19.87
C TYR A 4 -8.65 -29.00 18.93
N LEU A 5 -9.50 -28.13 18.32
CA LEU A 5 -10.22 -28.48 17.10
C LEU A 5 -10.74 -27.21 16.39
N LYS A 6 -9.82 -26.38 15.92
CA LYS A 6 -10.13 -25.31 14.94
C LYS A 6 -9.06 -25.29 13.86
N LEU A 7 -8.84 -26.42 13.24
CA LEU A 7 -8.01 -26.53 12.04
C LEU A 7 -8.77 -27.42 11.07
N LEU A 8 -9.47 -26.84 10.16
CA LEU A 8 -9.75 -27.23 8.78
C LEU A 8 -11.00 -26.54 8.28
N LYS A 9 -10.92 -25.25 7.96
CA LYS A 9 -11.93 -24.67 7.06
C LYS A 9 -11.40 -24.80 5.63
N ILE A 10 -12.02 -25.72 4.96
CA ILE A 10 -11.80 -26.14 3.58
C ILE A 10 -11.95 -24.96 2.63
N PHE A 11 -10.94 -24.77 1.78
CA PHE A 11 -10.91 -23.81 0.68
C PHE A 11 -12.00 -24.16 -0.35
N LEU A 12 -13.01 -23.30 -0.45
CA LEU A 12 -13.92 -23.29 -1.58
C LEU A 12 -13.42 -22.25 -2.59
N ILE A 13 -12.85 -22.70 -3.68
CA ILE A 13 -12.49 -21.83 -4.81
C ILE A 13 -13.79 -21.51 -5.56
N PHE A 14 -14.32 -20.32 -5.36
CA PHE A 14 -15.41 -19.81 -6.18
C PHE A 14 -14.84 -19.02 -7.35
N PHE A 15 -15.04 -19.51 -8.56
CA PHE A 15 -14.93 -18.70 -9.77
C PHE A 15 -16.16 -17.79 -9.86
N LEU A 16 -16.03 -16.55 -9.43
CA LEU A 16 -17.03 -15.51 -9.68
C LEU A 16 -16.57 -14.68 -10.89
N ALA A 17 -17.16 -14.97 -12.04
CA ALA A 17 -17.01 -14.13 -13.24
C ALA A 17 -17.78 -12.81 -13.03
N ASN A 18 -17.13 -11.77 -12.59
CA ASN A 18 -17.68 -10.41 -12.63
C ASN A 18 -17.26 -9.74 -13.95
N LYS A 19 -18.23 -9.56 -14.85
CA LYS A 19 -18.08 -8.85 -16.12
C LYS A 19 -17.84 -7.35 -15.87
N SER A 20 -16.58 -6.89 -15.96
CA SER A 20 -16.28 -5.48 -16.25
C SER A 20 -14.88 -5.22 -16.83
N PHE A 21 -13.93 -6.12 -16.72
CA PHE A 21 -12.67 -6.11 -17.47
C PHE A 21 -12.35 -7.54 -17.88
N SER A 22 -12.11 -7.80 -19.19
CA SER A 22 -11.86 -9.15 -19.69
C SER A 22 -10.40 -9.55 -19.47
N PHE A 23 -9.99 -9.71 -18.22
CA PHE A 23 -8.75 -10.42 -17.90
C PHE A 23 -9.02 -11.42 -16.78
N ASP A 24 -8.33 -12.53 -16.84
CA ASP A 24 -8.46 -13.59 -15.85
C ASP A 24 -7.56 -13.30 -14.64
N TYR A 25 -8.14 -13.29 -13.46
CA TYR A 25 -7.43 -13.27 -12.18
C TYR A 25 -8.06 -14.30 -11.23
N SER A 26 -7.23 -14.79 -10.33
CA SER A 26 -7.69 -15.67 -9.26
C SER A 26 -8.07 -14.84 -8.03
N VAL A 27 -8.98 -15.36 -7.23
CA VAL A 27 -9.36 -14.76 -5.95
C VAL A 27 -9.20 -15.80 -4.84
N VAL A 28 -8.54 -15.39 -3.77
CA VAL A 28 -8.55 -16.14 -2.52
C VAL A 28 -9.11 -15.25 -1.41
N ARG A 29 -10.08 -15.78 -0.66
CA ARG A 29 -10.58 -15.10 0.54
C ARG A 29 -9.66 -15.40 1.70
N TYR A 30 -8.98 -14.37 2.19
CA TYR A 30 -8.13 -14.47 3.37
C TYR A 30 -8.97 -14.28 4.63
N SER A 31 -9.06 -15.33 5.44
CA SER A 31 -9.83 -15.38 6.70
C SER A 31 -9.01 -15.96 7.86
N ALA A 32 -7.68 -16.08 7.70
CA ALA A 32 -6.80 -16.66 8.71
C ALA A 32 -6.36 -15.64 9.78
N TRP A 33 -7.27 -14.77 10.18
CA TRP A 33 -7.10 -13.77 11.24
C TRP A 33 -8.43 -13.48 11.94
N GLU A 34 -8.43 -12.65 12.98
CA GLU A 34 -9.64 -12.28 13.73
C GLU A 34 -10.39 -11.08 13.10
N LYS A 35 -9.82 -10.45 12.05
CA LYS A 35 -10.40 -9.31 11.33
C LYS A 35 -11.42 -9.77 10.29
N ALA A 36 -12.16 -8.82 9.73
CA ALA A 36 -13.03 -9.10 8.58
C ALA A 36 -12.19 -9.62 7.40
N ASP A 37 -12.77 -10.56 6.65
CA ASP A 37 -12.12 -11.22 5.51
C ASP A 37 -11.70 -10.21 4.44
N VAL A 38 -10.58 -10.52 3.75
CA VAL A 38 -10.12 -9.76 2.59
C VAL A 38 -10.03 -10.68 1.38
N ASP A 39 -10.67 -10.29 0.28
CA ASP A 39 -10.49 -10.96 -0.99
C ASP A 39 -9.15 -10.49 -1.61
N LEU A 40 -8.22 -11.41 -1.82
CA LEU A 40 -6.94 -11.16 -2.49
C LEU A 40 -7.10 -11.53 -3.96
N LEU A 41 -7.19 -10.54 -4.84
CA LEU A 41 -7.18 -10.72 -6.28
C LEU A 41 -5.73 -10.89 -6.70
N TYR A 42 -5.40 -11.94 -7.48
CA TYR A 42 -4.01 -12.16 -7.87
C TYR A 42 -3.86 -12.76 -9.26
N VAL A 43 -2.73 -12.48 -9.89
CA VAL A 43 -2.31 -13.04 -11.18
C VAL A 43 -0.94 -13.66 -11.01
N LEU A 44 -0.80 -14.89 -11.46
CA LEU A 44 0.47 -15.61 -11.47
C LEU A 44 1.26 -15.27 -12.73
N PRO A 45 2.60 -15.27 -12.67
CA PRO A 45 3.45 -15.24 -13.86
C PRO A 45 3.30 -16.55 -14.66
N ALA A 46 3.87 -16.61 -15.85
CA ALA A 46 3.81 -17.81 -16.71
C ALA A 46 4.36 -19.05 -16.00
N GLU A 47 5.40 -18.88 -15.21
CA GLU A 47 5.98 -19.93 -14.36
C GLU A 47 6.26 -19.35 -12.97
N VAL A 48 5.87 -20.08 -11.92
CA VAL A 48 6.20 -19.74 -10.54
C VAL A 48 7.34 -20.62 -10.07
N ASN A 49 8.41 -20.00 -9.60
CA ASN A 49 9.56 -20.66 -9.01
C ASN A 49 9.93 -20.03 -7.65
N THR A 50 10.93 -20.56 -6.98
CA THR A 50 11.33 -20.09 -5.65
C THR A 50 11.79 -18.62 -5.63
N GLU A 51 12.29 -18.08 -6.76
CA GLU A 51 12.76 -16.69 -6.90
C GLU A 51 11.63 -15.71 -7.27
N THR A 52 10.40 -16.21 -7.51
CA THR A 52 9.25 -15.37 -7.87
C THR A 52 8.99 -14.34 -6.79
N LYS A 53 8.91 -13.08 -7.17
CA LYS A 53 8.59 -11.96 -6.27
C LYS A 53 7.08 -11.80 -6.10
N VAL A 54 6.67 -11.08 -5.06
CA VAL A 54 5.27 -10.67 -4.86
C VAL A 54 5.18 -9.15 -4.86
N LEU A 55 4.26 -8.59 -5.65
CA LEU A 55 3.94 -7.17 -5.68
C LEU A 55 2.52 -6.95 -5.17
N PHE A 56 2.38 -6.25 -4.04
CA PHE A 56 1.09 -5.81 -3.54
C PHE A 56 0.68 -4.48 -4.16
N ILE A 57 -0.55 -4.43 -4.70
CA ILE A 57 -1.13 -3.28 -5.40
C ILE A 57 -2.32 -2.78 -4.60
N ILE A 58 -2.16 -1.66 -3.88
CA ILE A 58 -3.17 -1.13 -2.97
C ILE A 58 -4.04 -0.11 -3.69
N HIS A 59 -5.34 -0.42 -3.79
CA HIS A 59 -6.35 0.42 -4.45
C HIS A 59 -6.59 1.77 -3.75
N GLY A 60 -7.21 2.70 -4.47
CA GLY A 60 -7.63 4.00 -3.94
C GLY A 60 -8.95 3.95 -3.15
N ALA A 61 -9.51 5.13 -2.89
CA ALA A 61 -10.76 5.28 -2.14
C ALA A 61 -11.99 4.67 -2.86
N SER A 62 -11.94 4.48 -4.17
CA SER A 62 -12.97 3.80 -4.97
C SER A 62 -13.11 2.31 -4.67
N ARG A 63 -12.11 1.69 -4.04
CA ARG A 63 -12.09 0.26 -3.65
C ARG A 63 -12.15 -0.71 -4.84
N ASP A 64 -11.69 -0.31 -6.01
CA ASP A 64 -11.68 -1.04 -7.26
C ASP A 64 -10.34 -1.78 -7.47
N ALA A 65 -10.12 -2.80 -6.65
CA ALA A 65 -8.88 -3.59 -6.63
C ALA A 65 -8.58 -4.22 -8.00
N ASP A 66 -9.59 -4.72 -8.70
CA ASP A 66 -9.53 -5.28 -10.04
C ASP A 66 -9.00 -4.28 -11.07
N ARG A 67 -9.53 -3.05 -11.08
CA ARG A 67 -9.05 -1.98 -11.98
C ARG A 67 -7.58 -1.61 -11.67
N TYR A 68 -7.19 -1.59 -10.41
CA TYR A 68 -5.80 -1.33 -10.04
C TYR A 68 -4.88 -2.47 -10.50
N LEU A 69 -5.28 -3.72 -10.32
CA LEU A 69 -4.54 -4.91 -10.76
C LEU A 69 -4.36 -4.90 -12.29
N SER A 70 -5.42 -4.58 -13.06
CA SER A 70 -5.39 -4.58 -14.52
C SER A 70 -4.36 -3.64 -15.15
N MET A 71 -3.96 -2.58 -14.45
CA MET A 71 -2.97 -1.61 -14.96
C MET A 71 -1.54 -2.17 -15.03
N TRP A 72 -1.28 -3.31 -14.40
CA TRP A 72 0.04 -3.93 -14.30
C TRP A 72 0.24 -5.12 -15.23
N LEU A 73 -0.85 -5.69 -15.77
CA LEU A 73 -0.83 -6.97 -16.47
C LEU A 73 0.12 -7.00 -17.67
N ASP A 74 -0.02 -6.02 -18.57
CA ASP A 74 0.79 -5.96 -19.78
C ASP A 74 2.29 -5.86 -19.47
N ALA A 75 2.63 -5.09 -18.43
CA ALA A 75 4.02 -4.87 -18.04
C ALA A 75 4.61 -6.03 -17.22
N ALA A 76 3.76 -6.81 -16.58
CA ALA A 76 4.18 -7.96 -15.77
C ALA A 76 4.17 -9.28 -16.53
N LYS A 77 3.70 -9.30 -17.79
CA LYS A 77 3.50 -10.51 -18.60
C LYS A 77 4.72 -11.42 -18.66
N ASP A 78 5.90 -10.80 -18.85
CA ASP A 78 7.17 -11.50 -18.98
C ASP A 78 8.07 -11.34 -17.75
N LYS A 79 7.48 -11.03 -16.58
CA LYS A 79 8.18 -10.82 -15.32
C LYS A 79 7.90 -11.94 -14.32
N ASN A 80 8.92 -12.33 -13.59
CA ASN A 80 8.82 -13.34 -12.52
C ASN A 80 8.21 -12.73 -11.24
N VAL A 81 6.92 -12.36 -11.31
CA VAL A 81 6.23 -11.69 -10.21
C VAL A 81 4.76 -12.10 -10.11
N ILE A 82 4.32 -12.42 -8.90
CA ILE A 82 2.91 -12.56 -8.55
C ILE A 82 2.37 -11.16 -8.26
N LEU A 83 1.34 -10.74 -8.99
CA LEU A 83 0.61 -9.50 -8.70
C LEU A 83 -0.52 -9.80 -7.72
N VAL A 84 -0.63 -9.04 -6.63
CA VAL A 84 -1.68 -9.22 -5.62
C VAL A 84 -2.35 -7.89 -5.32
N ALA A 85 -3.66 -7.81 -5.49
CA ALA A 85 -4.47 -6.65 -5.12
C ALA A 85 -5.44 -7.00 -3.99
N PRO A 86 -5.11 -6.69 -2.72
CA PRO A 86 -6.05 -6.86 -1.62
C PRO A 86 -7.26 -5.94 -1.79
N HIS A 87 -8.47 -6.50 -1.68
CA HIS A 87 -9.71 -5.75 -1.78
C HIS A 87 -10.26 -5.42 -0.38
N PHE A 88 -9.80 -4.33 0.19
CA PHE A 88 -10.33 -3.80 1.45
C PHE A 88 -11.72 -3.20 1.22
N LYS A 89 -12.79 -3.97 1.30
CA LYS A 89 -14.17 -3.53 1.08
C LYS A 89 -14.57 -2.44 2.06
N LYS A 90 -15.38 -1.47 1.59
CA LYS A 90 -15.73 -0.28 2.37
C LYS A 90 -16.49 -0.60 3.66
N ASN A 91 -17.36 -1.59 3.63
CA ASN A 91 -18.17 -1.97 4.80
C ASN A 91 -17.33 -2.71 5.86
N ASP A 92 -16.34 -3.52 5.40
CA ASP A 92 -15.55 -4.36 6.27
C ASP A 92 -14.31 -3.62 6.80
N HIS A 93 -13.73 -2.76 5.94
CA HIS A 93 -12.51 -1.98 6.24
C HIS A 93 -12.70 -0.48 5.92
N PRO A 94 -13.62 0.23 6.62
CA PRO A 94 -13.96 1.62 6.28
C PRO A 94 -12.75 2.56 6.30
N TYR A 95 -11.82 2.33 7.22
CA TYR A 95 -10.65 3.18 7.45
C TYR A 95 -9.33 2.55 6.97
N PHE A 96 -9.36 1.76 5.88
CA PHE A 96 -8.16 1.06 5.40
C PHE A 96 -6.96 1.98 5.20
N SER A 97 -7.16 3.19 4.67
CA SER A 97 -6.07 4.11 4.36
C SER A 97 -5.38 4.72 5.59
N THR A 98 -5.99 4.59 6.78
CA THR A 98 -5.37 4.85 8.09
C THR A 98 -4.96 3.57 8.81
N LEU A 99 -4.85 2.47 8.07
CA LEU A 99 -4.59 1.12 8.60
C LEU A 99 -5.63 0.65 9.63
N GLY A 100 -6.86 1.17 9.61
CA GLY A 100 -7.85 0.88 10.65
C GLY A 100 -7.53 1.48 12.03
N MET A 101 -6.41 2.22 12.16
CA MET A 101 -5.94 2.76 13.44
C MET A 101 -6.65 4.05 13.85
N ALA A 102 -7.22 4.79 12.89
CA ALA A 102 -8.07 5.96 13.16
C ALA A 102 -9.14 6.14 12.10
N SER A 103 -10.22 6.81 12.48
CA SER A 103 -11.23 7.33 11.55
C SER A 103 -10.66 8.48 10.71
N TYR A 104 -11.33 8.84 9.63
CA TYR A 104 -10.93 9.98 8.78
C TYR A 104 -11.08 11.34 9.46
N SER A 105 -11.80 11.41 10.58
CA SER A 105 -11.87 12.61 11.43
C SER A 105 -10.76 12.68 12.49
N GLY A 106 -9.89 11.66 12.58
CA GLY A 106 -8.77 11.62 13.53
C GLY A 106 -9.10 10.96 14.87
N LYS A 107 -10.26 10.32 15.02
CA LYS A 107 -10.55 9.55 16.24
C LYS A 107 -9.77 8.23 16.21
N ILE A 108 -8.89 8.02 17.18
CA ILE A 108 -8.14 6.76 17.36
C ILE A 108 -9.12 5.59 17.62
N ILE A 109 -8.89 4.50 16.94
CA ILE A 109 -9.59 3.23 17.12
C ILE A 109 -8.77 2.40 18.11
N LYS A 110 -9.31 2.21 19.31
CA LYS A 110 -8.61 1.52 20.42
C LYS A 110 -8.57 0.01 20.23
N ASP A 111 -9.54 -0.52 19.51
CA ASP A 111 -9.61 -1.94 19.19
C ASP A 111 -8.52 -2.25 18.13
N GLN A 112 -7.45 -2.91 18.58
CA GLN A 112 -6.32 -3.26 17.72
C GLN A 112 -6.63 -4.46 16.81
N ASP A 113 -7.68 -5.23 17.10
CA ASP A 113 -8.08 -6.38 16.29
C ASP A 113 -8.58 -5.95 14.89
N VAL A 114 -8.98 -4.67 14.73
CA VAL A 114 -9.34 -4.12 13.41
C VAL A 114 -8.19 -3.43 12.68
N TRP A 115 -7.00 -3.32 13.29
CA TRP A 115 -5.86 -2.66 12.66
C TRP A 115 -5.27 -3.50 11.53
N LEU A 116 -4.89 -2.85 10.43
CA LEU A 116 -4.39 -3.50 9.22
C LEU A 116 -2.85 -3.43 9.10
N ASN A 117 -2.17 -3.05 10.18
CA ASN A 117 -0.70 -2.93 10.20
C ASN A 117 0.04 -4.27 10.07
N ASP A 118 -0.64 -5.40 10.27
CA ASP A 118 -0.12 -6.76 10.03
C ASP A 118 -0.59 -7.38 8.71
N SER A 119 -1.45 -6.68 7.96
CA SER A 119 -2.17 -7.26 6.81
C SER A 119 -1.24 -7.75 5.71
N ILE A 120 -0.33 -6.90 5.22
CA ILE A 120 0.54 -7.25 4.10
C ILE A 120 1.53 -8.35 4.48
N ALA A 121 2.09 -8.30 5.70
CA ALA A 121 2.95 -9.35 6.24
C ALA A 121 2.24 -10.72 6.22
N LYS A 122 1.00 -10.77 6.68
CA LYS A 122 0.19 -11.99 6.69
C LYS A 122 -0.19 -12.48 5.29
N PHE A 123 -0.54 -11.55 4.39
CA PHE A 123 -0.81 -11.90 3.00
C PHE A 123 0.45 -12.40 2.30
N TYR A 124 1.60 -11.77 2.56
CA TYR A 124 2.88 -12.23 2.03
C TYR A 124 3.22 -13.64 2.51
N ALA A 125 3.13 -13.90 3.80
CA ALA A 125 3.36 -15.23 4.36
C ALA A 125 2.46 -16.31 3.72
N TYR A 126 1.20 -15.96 3.41
CA TYR A 126 0.30 -16.86 2.67
C TYR A 126 0.85 -17.22 1.29
N PHE A 127 1.25 -16.23 0.48
CA PHE A 127 1.80 -16.49 -0.86
C PHE A 127 3.16 -17.18 -0.81
N GLN A 128 4.03 -16.76 0.12
CA GLN A 128 5.34 -17.37 0.35
C GLN A 128 5.21 -18.86 0.63
N ASN A 129 4.35 -19.25 1.57
CA ASN A 129 4.12 -20.66 1.92
C ASN A 129 3.44 -21.42 0.79
N LYS A 130 2.43 -20.84 0.14
CA LYS A 130 1.66 -21.50 -0.94
C LYS A 130 2.51 -21.84 -2.14
N TYR A 131 3.48 -21.00 -2.47
CA TYR A 131 4.31 -21.14 -3.69
C TYR A 131 5.78 -21.46 -3.36
N ASN A 132 6.11 -21.71 -2.10
CA ASN A 132 7.46 -22.02 -1.63
C ASN A 132 8.51 -20.98 -2.07
N LEU A 133 8.19 -19.68 -1.89
CA LEU A 133 9.06 -18.59 -2.30
C LEU A 133 10.23 -18.42 -1.33
N SER A 134 11.45 -18.27 -1.87
CA SER A 134 12.68 -18.11 -1.07
C SER A 134 12.89 -16.69 -0.57
N SER A 135 12.32 -15.69 -1.25
CA SER A 135 12.45 -14.29 -0.85
C SER A 135 11.77 -14.03 0.50
N GLU A 136 12.43 -13.28 1.35
CA GLU A 136 11.84 -12.76 2.60
C GLU A 136 11.26 -11.35 2.42
N GLN A 137 11.27 -10.81 1.19
CA GLN A 137 10.89 -9.45 0.88
C GLN A 137 9.88 -9.38 -0.27
N TYR A 138 9.04 -8.37 -0.23
CA TYR A 138 8.00 -8.09 -1.24
C TYR A 138 8.05 -6.63 -1.71
N LEU A 139 7.36 -6.39 -2.81
CA LEU A 139 7.18 -5.07 -3.41
C LEU A 139 5.78 -4.55 -3.07
N ILE A 140 5.63 -3.22 -2.97
CA ILE A 140 4.32 -2.63 -2.68
C ILE A 140 4.12 -1.32 -3.44
N TYR A 141 2.90 -1.15 -3.96
CA TYR A 141 2.44 0.05 -4.65
C TYR A 141 1.13 0.57 -4.07
N GLY A 142 1.00 1.90 -4.03
CA GLY A 142 -0.26 2.56 -3.71
C GLY A 142 -0.42 3.92 -4.39
N PHE A 143 -1.63 4.23 -4.84
CA PHE A 143 -1.98 5.54 -5.36
C PHE A 143 -3.19 6.11 -4.62
N SER A 144 -3.23 7.43 -4.39
CA SER A 144 -4.34 8.10 -3.70
C SER A 144 -4.58 7.52 -2.30
N GLY A 145 -5.75 6.90 -2.04
CA GLY A 145 -6.04 6.18 -0.79
C GLY A 145 -5.07 5.01 -0.53
N GLY A 146 -4.61 4.33 -1.59
CA GLY A 146 -3.57 3.30 -1.49
C GLY A 146 -2.21 3.87 -1.09
N SER A 147 -1.86 5.06 -1.57
CA SER A 147 -0.65 5.76 -1.11
C SER A 147 -0.74 6.14 0.37
N GLN A 148 -1.94 6.52 0.84
CA GLN A 148 -2.18 6.76 2.27
C GLN A 148 -2.01 5.48 3.10
N PHE A 149 -2.42 4.33 2.58
CA PHE A 149 -2.18 3.04 3.22
C PHE A 149 -0.68 2.74 3.26
N VAL A 150 0.00 2.77 2.10
CA VAL A 150 1.39 2.30 1.95
C VAL A 150 2.36 3.15 2.79
N HIS A 151 2.26 4.49 2.78
CA HIS A 151 3.17 5.30 3.60
C HIS A 151 2.97 5.07 5.10
N ARG A 152 1.72 4.83 5.56
CA ARG A 152 1.47 4.45 6.96
C ARG A 152 1.93 3.02 7.26
N TYR A 153 1.81 2.11 6.28
CA TYR A 153 2.34 0.76 6.46
C TYR A 153 3.88 0.75 6.58
N LEU A 154 4.57 1.61 5.83
CA LEU A 154 6.00 1.86 6.04
C LEU A 154 6.31 2.36 7.47
N MET A 155 5.42 3.14 8.07
CA MET A 155 5.60 3.68 9.44
C MET A 155 5.20 2.68 10.52
N TYR A 156 4.11 1.93 10.35
CA TYR A 156 3.44 1.16 11.41
C TYR A 156 3.27 -0.34 11.09
N GLY A 157 3.69 -0.81 9.93
CA GLY A 157 3.65 -2.23 9.59
C GLY A 157 4.46 -3.06 10.59
N VAL A 158 3.96 -4.25 10.94
CA VAL A 158 4.61 -5.13 11.92
C VAL A 158 5.94 -5.71 11.43
N ASP A 159 6.16 -5.72 10.12
CA ASP A 159 7.38 -6.22 9.50
C ASP A 159 8.27 -5.11 8.94
N LYS A 160 9.43 -5.51 8.46
CA LYS A 160 10.39 -4.70 7.71
C LYS A 160 10.73 -5.35 6.36
N ALA A 161 9.82 -6.18 5.84
CA ALA A 161 10.02 -7.03 4.65
C ALA A 161 9.78 -6.32 3.31
N ILE A 162 9.44 -5.02 3.30
CA ILE A 162 9.33 -4.26 2.06
C ILE A 162 10.72 -4.08 1.43
N GLU A 163 10.90 -4.61 0.20
CA GLU A 163 12.10 -4.41 -0.61
C GLU A 163 12.09 -3.02 -1.25
N LYS A 164 11.05 -2.73 -2.06
CA LYS A 164 10.82 -1.44 -2.71
C LYS A 164 9.36 -1.05 -2.59
N ALA A 165 9.09 0.24 -2.52
CA ALA A 165 7.73 0.78 -2.54
C ALA A 165 7.60 1.89 -3.57
N ALA A 166 6.39 2.04 -4.15
CA ALA A 166 6.05 3.23 -4.92
C ALA A 166 4.73 3.80 -4.40
N ILE A 167 4.70 5.11 -4.14
CA ILE A 167 3.52 5.80 -3.63
C ILE A 167 3.26 7.07 -4.43
N GLY A 168 2.00 7.36 -4.72
CA GLY A 168 1.62 8.51 -5.54
C GLY A 168 0.41 9.26 -5.04
N SER A 169 0.50 10.59 -5.05
CA SER A 169 -0.61 11.53 -4.86
C SER A 169 -1.57 11.17 -3.72
N ALA A 170 -1.05 10.92 -2.52
CA ALA A 170 -1.89 10.70 -1.34
C ALA A 170 -2.77 11.92 -1.09
N GLY A 171 -3.97 11.69 -0.58
CA GLY A 171 -4.88 12.78 -0.22
C GLY A 171 -4.36 13.64 0.93
N TRP A 172 -3.57 13.05 1.83
CA TRP A 172 -2.90 13.66 2.98
C TRP A 172 -1.95 12.62 3.63
N TYR A 173 -1.05 13.08 4.51
CA TYR A 173 0.05 12.27 5.03
C TYR A 173 0.05 12.24 6.56
N THR A 174 0.80 11.29 7.13
CA THR A 174 1.20 11.28 8.55
C THR A 174 2.62 11.82 8.64
N PHE A 175 2.77 13.01 9.21
CA PHE A 175 4.07 13.65 9.42
C PHE A 175 4.75 13.08 10.66
N ILE A 176 6.07 12.98 10.65
CA ILE A 176 6.86 12.54 11.82
C ILE A 176 7.05 13.76 12.74
N GLU A 177 5.97 14.19 13.37
CA GLU A 177 5.92 15.36 14.25
C GLU A 177 4.86 15.19 15.34
N SER A 178 4.90 16.05 16.38
CA SER A 178 3.98 16.02 17.51
C SER A 178 2.58 16.59 17.20
N SER A 179 2.03 16.22 16.05
CA SER A 179 0.61 16.43 15.72
C SER A 179 -0.19 15.18 16.03
N PRO A 180 -1.51 15.30 16.36
CA PRO A 180 -2.36 14.13 16.60
C PRO A 180 -2.39 13.17 15.40
N PHE A 181 -2.35 11.86 15.67
CA PHE A 181 -2.58 10.85 14.63
C PHE A 181 -4.02 11.01 14.07
N PRO A 182 -4.27 10.87 12.79
CA PRO A 182 -3.38 10.35 11.74
C PRO A 182 -2.60 11.42 10.94
N TYR A 183 -2.55 12.66 11.40
CA TYR A 183 -1.82 13.75 10.73
C TYR A 183 -0.35 13.84 11.17
N GLY A 184 -0.05 13.44 12.40
CA GLY A 184 1.27 13.26 12.97
C GLY A 184 1.33 12.00 13.84
N ILE A 185 2.38 11.87 14.67
CA ILE A 185 2.67 10.65 15.43
C ILE A 185 2.47 10.78 16.94
N LYS A 186 1.92 11.91 17.43
CA LYS A 186 1.83 12.21 18.87
C LYS A 186 1.22 11.08 19.69
N ASP A 187 0.06 10.55 19.24
CA ASP A 187 -0.69 9.53 19.96
C ASP A 187 -0.33 8.08 19.55
N MET A 188 0.52 7.96 18.54
CA MET A 188 0.98 6.72 17.93
C MET A 188 2.48 6.82 17.65
N PRO A 189 3.34 6.71 18.68
CA PRO A 189 4.78 6.82 18.50
C PRO A 189 5.31 5.66 17.64
N LEU A 190 6.34 5.97 16.85
CA LEU A 190 7.01 4.96 16.05
C LEU A 190 7.91 4.09 16.93
N GLU A 191 8.05 2.82 16.55
CA GLU A 191 9.00 1.92 17.19
C GLU A 191 10.45 2.42 17.04
N PRO A 192 11.32 2.13 18.00
CA PRO A 192 12.75 2.45 17.88
C PRO A 192 13.35 1.91 16.57
N GLY A 193 14.17 2.72 15.91
CA GLY A 193 14.80 2.38 14.64
C GLY A 193 13.86 2.35 13.42
N ARG A 194 12.56 2.71 13.58
CA ARG A 194 11.61 2.75 12.45
C ARG A 194 11.91 3.92 11.51
N ILE A 195 12.33 5.05 12.04
CA ILE A 195 12.66 6.23 11.23
C ILE A 195 13.87 5.93 10.35
N GLU A 196 14.94 5.40 10.92
CA GLU A 196 16.15 5.04 10.19
C GLU A 196 15.86 3.98 9.13
N TRP A 197 15.06 2.98 9.45
CA TRP A 197 14.61 1.99 8.48
C TRP A 197 13.79 2.63 7.35
N LEU A 198 12.84 3.50 7.67
CA LEU A 198 12.00 4.23 6.72
C LEU A 198 12.84 5.07 5.75
N MET A 199 13.83 5.82 6.28
CA MET A 199 14.73 6.66 5.48
C MET A 199 15.63 5.82 4.56
N SER A 200 16.03 4.63 4.98
CA SER A 200 16.89 3.71 4.22
C SER A 200 16.18 2.96 3.10
N LYS A 201 14.85 2.98 3.02
CA LYS A 201 14.10 2.23 2.01
C LYS A 201 14.14 2.87 0.63
N GLU A 202 14.17 2.04 -0.41
CA GLU A 202 13.97 2.48 -1.78
C GLU A 202 12.48 2.73 -2.03
N VAL A 203 12.08 3.99 -2.02
CA VAL A 203 10.71 4.40 -2.30
C VAL A 203 10.69 5.37 -3.47
N LEU A 204 9.82 5.12 -4.45
CA LEU A 204 9.50 6.10 -5.49
C LEU A 204 8.29 6.91 -5.04
N PHE A 205 8.51 8.20 -4.78
CA PHE A 205 7.47 9.14 -4.39
C PHE A 205 7.03 9.97 -5.60
N LEU A 206 5.76 9.86 -5.98
CA LEU A 206 5.22 10.40 -7.23
C LEU A 206 4.16 11.48 -6.97
N LEU A 207 4.29 12.62 -7.64
CA LEU A 207 3.25 13.65 -7.67
C LEU A 207 2.96 14.08 -9.11
N GLY A 208 1.69 14.36 -9.41
CA GLY A 208 1.30 15.04 -10.64
C GLY A 208 1.19 16.55 -10.40
N ASP A 209 1.84 17.38 -11.21
CA ASP A 209 1.85 18.84 -11.02
C ASP A 209 0.48 19.50 -11.26
N LYS A 210 -0.45 18.79 -11.91
CA LYS A 210 -1.84 19.22 -12.10
C LYS A 210 -2.82 18.65 -11.08
N ASP A 211 -2.35 17.83 -10.11
CA ASP A 211 -3.17 17.41 -8.95
C ASP A 211 -3.23 18.50 -7.87
N ASN A 212 -3.37 19.73 -8.33
CA ASN A 212 -3.31 20.97 -7.57
C ASN A 212 -4.68 21.67 -7.39
N ASN A 213 -5.78 21.00 -7.72
CA ASN A 213 -7.13 21.55 -7.57
C ASN A 213 -7.60 21.51 -6.10
N PRO A 214 -7.73 22.66 -5.40
CA PRO A 214 -8.19 22.72 -4.02
C PRO A 214 -9.68 22.37 -3.88
N ASN A 215 -10.41 22.35 -4.99
CA ASN A 215 -11.84 22.05 -5.04
C ASN A 215 -12.16 20.66 -5.59
N HIS A 216 -11.14 19.80 -5.72
CA HIS A 216 -11.37 18.44 -6.21
C HIS A 216 -12.35 17.69 -5.28
N SER A 217 -13.37 17.02 -5.85
CA SER A 217 -14.47 16.39 -5.10
C SER A 217 -14.03 15.35 -4.08
N THR A 218 -12.92 14.64 -4.32
CA THR A 218 -12.38 13.61 -3.43
C THR A 218 -11.25 14.10 -2.53
N LEU A 219 -10.99 15.43 -2.50
CA LEU A 219 -9.97 16.00 -1.63
C LEU A 219 -10.47 16.01 -0.17
N ASN A 220 -9.69 15.43 0.75
CA ASN A 220 -9.97 15.56 2.18
C ASN A 220 -9.76 17.00 2.62
N ARG A 221 -10.78 17.59 3.29
CA ARG A 221 -10.79 18.99 3.76
C ARG A 221 -10.92 19.09 5.28
N THR A 222 -10.57 18.06 6.01
CA THR A 222 -10.47 18.16 7.47
C THR A 222 -9.41 19.19 7.85
N LYS A 223 -9.55 19.79 9.03
CA LYS A 223 -8.61 20.81 9.52
C LYS A 223 -7.15 20.32 9.44
N GLY A 224 -6.87 19.09 9.90
CA GLY A 224 -5.52 18.54 9.88
C GLY A 224 -4.97 18.35 8.47
N SER A 225 -5.79 17.90 7.49
CA SER A 225 -5.33 17.77 6.12
C SER A 225 -5.09 19.13 5.42
N MET A 226 -5.90 20.15 5.77
CA MET A 226 -5.73 21.49 5.20
C MET A 226 -4.47 22.21 5.73
N LEU A 227 -4.00 21.87 6.92
CA LEU A 227 -2.73 22.37 7.43
C LEU A 227 -1.51 21.85 6.65
N GLN A 228 -1.66 20.71 5.95
CA GLN A 228 -0.61 20.12 5.11
C GLN A 228 -0.47 20.78 3.73
N GLY A 229 -1.48 21.52 3.30
CA GLY A 229 -1.53 22.18 1.99
C GLY A 229 -2.96 22.24 1.42
N SER A 230 -3.19 23.15 0.47
CA SER A 230 -4.49 23.41 -0.09
C SER A 230 -4.99 22.32 -1.07
N ASN A 231 -4.07 21.51 -1.58
CA ASN A 231 -4.31 20.46 -2.57
C ASN A 231 -3.30 19.31 -2.41
N ARG A 232 -3.45 18.22 -3.19
CA ARG A 232 -2.59 17.02 -3.04
C ARG A 232 -1.15 17.26 -3.42
N TYR A 233 -0.91 18.09 -4.45
CA TYR A 233 0.44 18.42 -4.88
C TYR A 233 1.21 19.14 -3.78
N ASP A 234 0.64 20.23 -3.22
CA ASP A 234 1.26 20.99 -2.12
C ASP A 234 1.52 20.08 -0.89
N ARG A 235 0.55 19.24 -0.52
CA ARG A 235 0.69 18.31 0.60
C ARG A 235 1.84 17.32 0.39
N GLY A 236 1.99 16.84 -0.84
CA GLY A 236 3.07 15.92 -1.20
C GLY A 236 4.43 16.59 -1.16
N ILE A 237 4.57 17.83 -1.67
CA ILE A 237 5.80 18.62 -1.57
C ILE A 237 6.18 18.82 -0.09
N ASN A 238 5.24 19.33 0.71
CA ASN A 238 5.48 19.61 2.13
C ASN A 238 5.86 18.34 2.92
N TYR A 239 5.25 17.20 2.58
CA TYR A 239 5.59 15.93 3.20
C TYR A 239 6.99 15.45 2.81
N PHE A 240 7.37 15.55 1.54
CA PHE A 240 8.69 15.12 1.08
C PHE A 240 9.80 15.99 1.68
N ASP A 241 9.61 17.31 1.71
CA ASP A 241 10.53 18.26 2.36
C ASP A 241 10.65 17.98 3.86
N HIS A 242 9.54 17.59 4.51
CA HIS A 242 9.57 17.16 5.90
C HIS A 242 10.43 15.89 6.09
N LEU A 243 10.30 14.88 5.23
CA LEU A 243 11.11 13.67 5.32
C LEU A 243 12.61 13.96 5.13
N ILE A 244 12.98 14.90 4.25
CA ILE A 244 14.38 15.33 4.10
C ILE A 244 14.90 15.95 5.42
N ARG A 245 14.10 16.80 6.08
CA ARG A 245 14.48 17.39 7.37
C ARG A 245 14.66 16.33 8.46
N ILE A 246 13.71 15.40 8.56
CA ILE A 246 13.81 14.29 9.52
C ILE A 246 15.03 13.43 9.26
N GLY A 247 15.33 13.10 7.98
CA GLY A 247 16.53 12.35 7.63
C GLY A 247 17.82 13.05 8.09
N ASN A 248 17.88 14.38 7.97
CA ASN A 248 19.00 15.18 8.47
C ASN A 248 19.08 15.18 10.00
N GLU A 249 17.95 15.35 10.70
CA GLU A 249 17.87 15.34 12.16
C GLU A 249 18.35 14.01 12.76
N PHE A 250 18.01 12.89 12.12
CA PHE A 250 18.44 11.55 12.53
C PHE A 250 19.78 11.11 11.90
N ASN A 251 20.45 12.00 11.18
CA ASN A 251 21.69 11.71 10.46
C ASN A 251 21.59 10.46 9.56
N THR A 252 20.43 10.25 8.98
CA THR A 252 20.12 9.13 8.08
C THR A 252 19.60 9.68 6.75
N PRO A 253 20.42 9.70 5.69
CA PRO A 253 20.01 10.26 4.40
C PRO A 253 18.76 9.56 3.83
N LEU A 254 17.80 10.35 3.35
CA LEU A 254 16.58 9.86 2.73
C LEU A 254 16.90 9.19 1.37
N ARG A 255 16.61 7.90 1.25
CA ARG A 255 16.79 7.13 0.00
C ARG A 255 15.56 7.13 -0.91
N TRP A 256 14.55 7.89 -0.57
CA TRP A 256 13.36 8.03 -1.40
C TRP A 256 13.68 8.86 -2.65
N ARG A 257 13.17 8.40 -3.79
CA ARG A 257 13.29 9.11 -5.07
C ARG A 257 12.02 9.92 -5.31
N PHE A 258 12.16 11.22 -5.44
CA PHE A 258 11.04 12.09 -5.76
C PHE A 258 10.93 12.33 -7.26
N SER A 259 9.70 12.21 -7.80
CA SER A 259 9.43 12.47 -9.22
C SER A 259 8.11 13.21 -9.40
N VAL A 260 8.16 14.31 -10.16
CA VAL A 260 6.98 15.08 -10.57
C VAL A 260 6.61 14.73 -12.00
N MET A 261 5.37 14.26 -12.17
CA MET A 261 4.79 13.93 -13.48
C MET A 261 4.13 15.19 -14.08
N ARG A 262 4.82 15.79 -15.05
CA ARG A 262 4.39 17.05 -15.68
C ARG A 262 3.08 16.87 -16.48
N GLY A 263 2.15 17.80 -16.30
CA GLY A 263 0.86 17.83 -16.98
C GLY A 263 -0.12 16.75 -16.50
N ILE A 264 0.19 16.02 -15.42
CA ILE A 264 -0.64 14.95 -14.89
C ILE A 264 -1.42 15.44 -13.67
N ASP A 265 -2.71 15.23 -13.71
CA ASP A 265 -3.67 15.44 -12.63
C ASP A 265 -3.80 14.18 -11.73
N HIS A 266 -4.92 14.05 -10.99
CA HIS A 266 -5.21 12.86 -10.16
C HIS A 266 -5.55 11.63 -11.00
N ASN A 267 -4.71 11.28 -11.97
CA ASN A 267 -4.93 10.19 -12.93
C ASN A 267 -4.19 8.92 -12.56
N THR A 268 -4.90 7.93 -12.05
CA THR A 268 -4.33 6.66 -11.59
C THR A 268 -3.49 5.96 -12.68
N LYS A 269 -4.03 5.82 -13.90
CA LYS A 269 -3.36 5.08 -14.98
C LYS A 269 -2.02 5.72 -15.37
N LYS A 270 -2.00 7.05 -15.54
CA LYS A 270 -0.78 7.79 -15.89
C LYS A 270 0.24 7.76 -14.76
N MET A 271 -0.21 7.87 -13.50
CA MET A 271 0.65 7.84 -12.32
C MET A 271 1.19 6.43 -12.00
N THR A 272 0.54 5.37 -12.45
CA THR A 272 1.03 3.99 -12.30
C THR A 272 2.22 3.68 -13.21
N GLN A 273 2.34 4.31 -14.39
CA GLN A 273 3.40 4.00 -15.36
C GLN A 273 4.84 4.12 -14.83
N PRO A 274 5.24 5.22 -14.15
CA PRO A 274 6.59 5.28 -13.56
C PRO A 274 6.79 4.29 -12.40
N ALA A 275 5.73 3.94 -11.65
CA ALA A 275 5.80 2.93 -10.61
C ALA A 275 6.05 1.53 -11.20
N ILE A 276 5.40 1.19 -12.31
CA ILE A 276 5.65 -0.05 -13.07
C ILE A 276 7.12 -0.16 -13.44
N LYS A 277 7.66 0.87 -14.09
CA LYS A 277 9.08 0.89 -14.51
C LYS A 277 10.04 0.74 -13.33
N PHE A 278 9.69 1.30 -12.17
CA PHE A 278 10.53 1.24 -10.98
C PHE A 278 10.44 -0.10 -10.27
N LEU A 279 9.24 -0.65 -10.08
CA LEU A 279 9.02 -1.86 -9.27
C LEU A 279 9.25 -3.14 -10.07
N LEU A 280 8.99 -3.16 -11.39
CA LEU A 280 9.22 -4.34 -12.23
C LEU A 280 10.61 -4.38 -12.89
N LYS A 281 11.45 -3.37 -12.60
CA LYS A 281 12.84 -3.39 -13.03
C LYS A 281 13.56 -4.60 -12.40
N ASP A 282 14.32 -5.31 -13.20
CA ASP A 282 15.16 -6.44 -12.75
C ASP A 282 14.35 -7.68 -12.26
N LEU A 283 13.09 -7.81 -12.67
CA LEU A 283 12.23 -8.98 -12.35
C LEU A 283 12.06 -9.95 -13.53
N ASP A 284 12.96 -9.93 -14.49
CA ASP A 284 12.99 -10.90 -15.59
C ASP A 284 13.32 -12.30 -15.04
N TYR A 285 12.85 -13.35 -15.73
CA TYR A 285 13.30 -14.70 -15.44
C TYR A 285 14.82 -14.77 -15.61
N LYS A 286 15.50 -15.41 -14.69
CA LYS A 286 16.93 -15.70 -14.82
C LYS A 286 17.05 -16.99 -15.63
N ASP A 287 17.87 -16.94 -16.66
CA ASP A 287 18.27 -18.10 -17.47
C ASP A 287 18.98 -19.16 -16.62
#